data_05bca740a912af19d8c6990e01baf5f2
#
_entry.id   05bca740a912af19d8c6990e01baf5f2
#
_cell.length_a   1.000
_cell.length_b   1.000
_cell.length_c   1.000
_cell.angle_alpha   90.00
_cell.angle_beta   90.00
_cell.angle_gamma   90.00
#
_symmetry.space_group_name_H-M   'P 1'
#
loop_
_entity.id
_entity.type
_entity.pdbx_description
1 polymer ?
#
loop_
_entity_poly.entity_id
_entity_poly.type
_entity_poly.pdbx_seq_one_letter_code
_entity_poly.pdbx_strand_id
1 'polypeptide(L)'
;TGTCNVFITNYESVKKFFIRRIKGNRISVKNLVVDQRASIFKTVIIDESHRVKNSSCHYAKYLEAICKGKEYIFMLTGTPVVTRVRDLVQQLKVMGRIDDFGGATRFISRFCSSSVTNEELGLLNSLLWRTCYFRREKTLVLKELPEKIRQYYSCELTNRKEYDSAEQDLARYLKKYKDASDDKLKTLIANEAIVKIGVLRQISAEGKISEAKKIIADYISAQKK
;
A
#
# COMPACT_ATOMS: atom_id res chain seq x y z
N THR A 1 23.88 -23.60 -10.35
CA THR A 1 24.78 -23.83 -9.21
C THR A 1 23.94 -23.85 -7.94
N GLY A 2 23.65 -25.06 -7.46
CA GLY A 2 22.58 -25.36 -6.49
C GLY A 2 22.91 -25.17 -5.03
N THR A 3 23.53 -24.08 -4.63
CA THR A 3 23.89 -23.83 -3.22
C THR A 3 23.14 -22.67 -2.56
N CYS A 4 22.21 -22.02 -3.28
CA CYS A 4 21.48 -20.88 -2.73
C CYS A 4 20.10 -21.33 -2.20
N ASN A 5 19.92 -21.34 -0.89
CA ASN A 5 18.64 -21.70 -0.25
C ASN A 5 17.64 -20.56 -0.20
N VAL A 6 18.06 -19.33 -0.52
CA VAL A 6 17.25 -18.12 -0.47
C VAL A 6 17.42 -17.34 -1.76
N PHE A 7 16.31 -16.88 -2.35
CA PHE A 7 16.28 -15.98 -3.49
C PHE A 7 15.57 -14.69 -3.10
N ILE A 8 16.27 -13.57 -3.20
CA ILE A 8 15.72 -12.24 -2.88
C ILE A 8 15.49 -11.46 -4.18
N THR A 9 14.32 -10.88 -4.31
CA THR A 9 13.95 -10.03 -5.46
C THR A 9 13.02 -8.90 -5.04
N ASN A 10 12.94 -7.84 -5.84
CA ASN A 10 11.95 -6.79 -5.68
C ASN A 10 10.66 -7.11 -6.46
N TYR A 11 9.59 -6.37 -6.17
CA TYR A 11 8.28 -6.56 -6.81
C TYR A 11 8.30 -6.39 -8.32
N GLU A 12 9.08 -5.45 -8.81
CA GLU A 12 9.21 -5.10 -10.22
C GLU A 12 9.83 -6.24 -11.03
N SER A 13 10.74 -6.98 -10.42
CA SER A 13 11.48 -8.07 -11.06
C SER A 13 10.80 -9.44 -10.97
N VAL A 14 9.75 -9.59 -10.15
CA VAL A 14 9.02 -10.87 -9.97
C VAL A 14 8.56 -11.47 -11.30
N LYS A 15 8.05 -10.63 -12.21
CA LYS A 15 7.65 -11.08 -13.55
C LYS A 15 8.81 -11.71 -14.30
N LYS A 16 9.97 -11.06 -14.30
CA LYS A 16 11.17 -11.48 -15.04
C LYS A 16 11.67 -12.87 -14.60
N PHE A 17 11.61 -13.14 -13.30
CA PHE A 17 12.18 -14.38 -12.76
C PHE A 17 11.19 -15.55 -12.71
N PHE A 18 9.92 -15.29 -12.47
CA PHE A 18 8.95 -16.33 -12.11
C PHE A 18 7.73 -16.42 -13.03
N ILE A 19 7.55 -15.51 -13.97
CA ILE A 19 6.46 -15.59 -14.95
C ILE A 19 7.04 -15.89 -16.33
N ARG A 20 6.87 -17.15 -16.76
CA ARG A 20 7.39 -17.60 -18.05
C ARG A 20 6.63 -17.02 -19.24
N ARG A 21 5.28 -16.96 -19.13
CA ARG A 21 4.40 -16.50 -20.21
C ARG A 21 3.05 -16.02 -19.67
N ILE A 22 2.44 -15.09 -20.39
CA ILE A 22 1.07 -14.65 -20.20
C ILE A 22 0.26 -15.17 -21.41
N LYS A 23 -0.80 -15.96 -21.16
CA LYS A 23 -1.69 -16.43 -22.20
C LYS A 23 -2.68 -15.33 -22.57
N GLY A 24 -2.70 -14.93 -23.86
CA GLY A 24 -3.57 -13.85 -24.35
C GLY A 24 -3.14 -12.44 -23.92
N ASN A 25 -4.00 -11.45 -24.13
CA ASN A 25 -3.70 -10.03 -23.99
C ASN A 25 -3.98 -9.47 -22.59
N ARG A 26 -4.63 -10.22 -21.70
CA ARG A 26 -5.02 -9.75 -20.36
C ARG A 26 -4.24 -10.44 -19.26
N ILE A 27 -3.62 -9.66 -18.39
CA ILE A 27 -2.97 -10.19 -17.19
C ILE A 27 -4.05 -10.56 -16.16
N SER A 28 -4.21 -11.86 -15.95
CA SER A 28 -5.05 -12.46 -14.89
C SER A 28 -4.36 -13.69 -14.34
N VAL A 29 -4.65 -14.09 -13.11
CA VAL A 29 -4.03 -15.25 -12.46
C VAL A 29 -4.16 -16.52 -13.31
N LYS A 30 -5.31 -16.71 -13.94
CA LYS A 30 -5.60 -17.88 -14.83
C LYS A 30 -4.75 -17.90 -16.10
N ASN A 31 -4.29 -16.72 -16.58
CA ASN A 31 -3.53 -16.58 -17.81
C ASN A 31 -2.02 -16.62 -17.59
N LEU A 32 -1.57 -16.65 -16.33
CA LEU A 32 -0.14 -16.67 -16.00
C LEU A 32 0.38 -18.09 -16.04
N VAL A 33 1.50 -18.27 -16.71
CA VAL A 33 2.30 -19.49 -16.68
C VAL A 33 3.51 -19.21 -15.79
N VAL A 34 3.48 -19.77 -14.59
CA VAL A 34 4.57 -19.66 -13.63
C VAL A 34 5.76 -20.51 -14.10
N ASP A 35 6.96 -20.00 -13.93
CA ASP A 35 8.18 -20.73 -14.28
C ASP A 35 8.40 -21.89 -13.28
N GLN A 36 8.88 -23.02 -13.79
CA GLN A 36 9.14 -24.21 -12.96
C GLN A 36 10.13 -23.95 -11.82
N ARG A 37 11.05 -23.01 -12.00
CA ARG A 37 11.99 -22.61 -10.95
C ARG A 37 11.29 -22.12 -9.69
N ALA A 38 10.09 -21.57 -9.80
CA ALA A 38 9.29 -21.18 -8.63
C ALA A 38 8.93 -22.38 -7.75
N SER A 39 8.81 -23.60 -8.28
CA SER A 39 8.45 -24.80 -7.50
C SER A 39 9.53 -25.26 -6.54
N ILE A 40 10.78 -24.86 -6.76
CA ILE A 40 11.92 -25.18 -5.88
C ILE A 40 11.71 -24.57 -4.48
N PHE A 41 11.09 -23.38 -4.43
CA PHE A 41 10.85 -22.65 -3.19
C PHE A 41 9.56 -23.13 -2.53
N LYS A 42 9.64 -23.69 -1.36
CA LYS A 42 8.48 -24.08 -0.54
C LYS A 42 7.89 -22.89 0.21
N THR A 43 8.75 -21.95 0.60
CA THR A 43 8.40 -20.77 1.40
C THR A 43 8.48 -19.50 0.54
N VAL A 44 7.47 -18.64 0.68
CA VAL A 44 7.45 -17.30 0.08
C VAL A 44 7.25 -16.28 1.20
N ILE A 45 8.16 -15.30 1.29
CA ILE A 45 8.07 -14.19 2.22
C ILE A 45 7.86 -12.92 1.40
N ILE A 46 6.81 -12.17 1.72
CA ILE A 46 6.42 -10.94 1.01
C ILE A 46 6.51 -9.80 2.01
N ASP A 47 7.58 -9.01 1.91
CA ASP A 47 7.75 -7.83 2.76
C ASP A 47 6.94 -6.64 2.21
N GLU A 48 6.50 -5.73 3.09
CA GLU A 48 5.61 -4.62 2.77
C GLU A 48 4.38 -5.08 1.94
N SER A 49 3.75 -6.15 2.41
CA SER A 49 2.67 -6.85 1.69
C SER A 49 1.44 -5.97 1.41
N HIS A 50 1.29 -4.82 2.07
CA HIS A 50 0.27 -3.83 1.72
C HIS A 50 0.37 -3.34 0.26
N ARG A 51 1.53 -3.49 -0.40
CA ARG A 51 1.71 -3.18 -1.83
C ARG A 51 0.85 -4.06 -2.74
N VAL A 52 0.48 -5.26 -2.31
CA VAL A 52 -0.37 -6.18 -3.10
C VAL A 52 -1.87 -6.08 -2.77
N LYS A 53 -2.30 -5.10 -1.98
CA LYS A 53 -3.71 -4.90 -1.58
C LYS A 53 -4.68 -4.70 -2.75
N ASN A 54 -4.18 -4.20 -3.88
CA ASN A 54 -5.00 -3.92 -5.05
C ASN A 54 -4.97 -5.07 -6.05
N SER A 55 -6.11 -5.72 -6.28
CA SER A 55 -6.27 -6.83 -7.23
C SER A 55 -6.03 -6.44 -8.69
N SER A 56 -6.10 -5.15 -9.05
CA SER A 56 -5.77 -4.68 -10.39
C SER A 56 -4.27 -4.62 -10.64
N CYS A 57 -3.46 -4.55 -9.58
CA CYS A 57 -2.02 -4.47 -9.65
C CYS A 57 -1.42 -5.76 -10.24
N HIS A 58 -0.47 -5.62 -11.14
CA HIS A 58 0.17 -6.76 -11.80
C HIS A 58 0.97 -7.62 -10.81
N TYR A 59 1.71 -7.01 -9.86
CA TYR A 59 2.47 -7.78 -8.87
C TYR A 59 1.57 -8.65 -8.00
N ALA A 60 0.39 -8.15 -7.62
CA ALA A 60 -0.58 -8.92 -6.84
C ALA A 60 -1.01 -10.20 -7.57
N LYS A 61 -1.27 -10.09 -8.88
CA LYS A 61 -1.62 -11.24 -9.72
C LYS A 61 -0.46 -12.21 -9.88
N TYR A 62 0.77 -11.70 -10.07
CA TYR A 62 1.96 -12.55 -10.18
C TYR A 62 2.20 -13.32 -8.88
N LEU A 63 2.16 -12.64 -7.74
CA LEU A 63 2.36 -13.26 -6.44
C LEU A 63 1.24 -14.25 -6.10
N GLU A 64 -0.02 -13.94 -6.41
CA GLU A 64 -1.13 -14.89 -6.25
C GLU A 64 -0.90 -16.18 -7.05
N ALA A 65 -0.41 -16.06 -8.30
CA ALA A 65 -0.09 -17.22 -9.11
C ALA A 65 1.11 -18.02 -8.58
N ILE A 66 2.17 -17.34 -8.12
CA ILE A 66 3.40 -17.95 -7.60
C ILE A 66 3.15 -18.64 -6.25
N CYS A 67 2.35 -18.00 -5.39
CA CYS A 67 2.03 -18.52 -4.05
C CYS A 67 1.07 -19.70 -4.08
N LYS A 68 0.35 -19.90 -5.18
CA LYS A 68 -0.60 -21.02 -5.28
C LYS A 68 0.10 -22.37 -5.07
N GLY A 69 -0.36 -23.11 -4.05
CA GLY A 69 0.19 -24.43 -3.71
C GLY A 69 1.54 -24.40 -2.98
N LYS A 70 1.98 -23.23 -2.51
CA LYS A 70 3.15 -23.12 -1.63
C LYS A 70 2.83 -23.63 -0.23
N GLU A 71 3.83 -24.26 0.39
CA GLU A 71 3.71 -24.83 1.74
C GLU A 71 3.62 -23.73 2.80
N TYR A 72 4.45 -22.68 2.67
CA TYR A 72 4.50 -21.58 3.62
C TYR A 72 4.47 -20.24 2.89
N ILE A 73 3.56 -19.35 3.30
CA ILE A 73 3.44 -17.99 2.79
C ILE A 73 3.38 -17.04 3.96
N PHE A 74 4.38 -16.15 4.07
CA PHE A 74 4.45 -15.11 5.10
C PHE A 74 4.30 -13.74 4.44
N MET A 75 3.36 -12.95 4.92
CA MET A 75 3.15 -11.59 4.49
C MET A 75 3.46 -10.64 5.64
N LEU A 76 4.52 -9.85 5.47
CA LEU A 76 5.00 -8.92 6.49
C LEU A 76 4.54 -7.51 6.14
N THR A 77 3.94 -6.81 7.09
CA THR A 77 3.58 -5.39 6.94
C THR A 77 3.26 -4.75 8.29
N GLY A 78 3.61 -3.50 8.45
CA GLY A 78 3.17 -2.70 9.60
C GLY A 78 1.71 -2.22 9.47
N THR A 79 1.13 -2.24 8.26
CA THR A 79 -0.19 -1.67 7.95
C THR A 79 -0.96 -2.56 6.98
N PRO A 80 -1.52 -3.69 7.43
CA PRO A 80 -2.26 -4.62 6.55
C PRO A 80 -3.51 -3.97 5.94
N VAL A 81 -4.15 -3.07 6.69
CA VAL A 81 -5.26 -2.23 6.21
C VAL A 81 -4.77 -0.79 6.12
N VAL A 82 -4.59 -0.28 4.90
CA VAL A 82 -4.09 1.09 4.68
C VAL A 82 -5.25 2.08 4.61
N THR A 83 -6.32 1.73 3.90
CA THR A 83 -7.43 2.65 3.65
C THR A 83 -8.79 2.04 4.02
N ARG A 84 -9.01 0.77 3.67
CA ARG A 84 -10.31 0.09 3.83
C ARG A 84 -10.08 -1.38 4.16
N VAL A 85 -11.04 -1.99 4.85
CA VAL A 85 -11.04 -3.44 5.14
C VAL A 85 -10.89 -4.27 3.86
N ARG A 86 -11.38 -3.76 2.72
CA ARG A 86 -11.23 -4.40 1.41
C ARG A 86 -9.77 -4.62 0.98
N ASP A 87 -8.82 -3.88 1.56
CA ASP A 87 -7.39 -4.04 1.32
C ASP A 87 -6.88 -5.45 1.73
N LEU A 88 -7.60 -6.14 2.63
CA LEU A 88 -7.28 -7.50 3.06
C LEU A 88 -7.64 -8.57 2.02
N VAL A 89 -8.65 -8.34 1.17
CA VAL A 89 -9.17 -9.35 0.23
C VAL A 89 -8.06 -9.91 -0.65
N GLN A 90 -7.28 -9.04 -1.27
CA GLN A 90 -6.22 -9.49 -2.18
C GLN A 90 -5.05 -10.10 -1.42
N GLN A 91 -4.72 -9.59 -0.24
CA GLN A 91 -3.68 -10.16 0.61
C GLN A 91 -4.07 -11.59 1.03
N LEU A 92 -5.30 -11.81 1.49
CA LEU A 92 -5.82 -13.13 1.85
C LEU A 92 -5.86 -14.09 0.65
N LYS A 93 -6.13 -13.60 -0.57
CA LYS A 93 -6.03 -14.42 -1.79
C LYS A 93 -4.60 -14.87 -2.07
N VAL A 94 -3.64 -13.95 -1.97
CA VAL A 94 -2.21 -14.28 -2.16
C VAL A 94 -1.74 -15.31 -1.13
N MET A 95 -2.22 -15.21 0.11
CA MET A 95 -1.94 -16.19 1.17
C MET A 95 -2.68 -17.52 0.98
N GLY A 96 -3.67 -17.59 0.08
CA GLY A 96 -4.55 -18.76 -0.05
C GLY A 96 -5.50 -18.96 1.14
N ARG A 97 -5.79 -17.88 1.90
CA ARG A 97 -6.61 -17.94 3.14
C ARG A 97 -7.97 -17.26 3.02
N ILE A 98 -8.33 -16.77 1.83
CA ILE A 98 -9.61 -16.07 1.62
C ILE A 98 -10.83 -16.98 1.87
N ASP A 99 -10.67 -18.28 1.66
CA ASP A 99 -11.74 -19.26 1.82
C ASP A 99 -12.08 -19.53 3.28
N ASP A 100 -11.17 -19.30 4.21
CA ASP A 100 -11.42 -19.33 5.66
C ASP A 100 -12.48 -18.30 6.09
N PHE A 101 -12.68 -17.29 5.28
CA PHE A 101 -13.66 -16.22 5.47
C PHE A 101 -14.90 -16.38 4.57
N GLY A 102 -15.06 -17.56 3.93
CA GLY A 102 -16.15 -17.87 3.03
C GLY A 102 -15.97 -17.34 1.61
N GLY A 103 -14.74 -17.05 1.21
CA GLY A 103 -14.39 -16.54 -0.11
C GLY A 103 -14.55 -15.02 -0.25
N ALA A 104 -14.02 -14.49 -1.35
CA ALA A 104 -13.94 -13.05 -1.57
C ALA A 104 -15.29 -12.34 -1.60
N THR A 105 -16.31 -12.95 -2.22
CA THR A 105 -17.65 -12.35 -2.34
C THR A 105 -18.29 -12.20 -0.96
N ARG A 106 -18.26 -13.26 -0.15
CA ARG A 106 -18.83 -13.26 1.20
C ARG A 106 -18.06 -12.31 2.14
N PHE A 107 -16.72 -12.29 2.03
CA PHE A 107 -15.90 -11.34 2.77
C PHE A 107 -16.31 -9.89 2.47
N ILE A 108 -16.44 -9.55 1.19
CA ILE A 108 -16.78 -8.19 0.75
C ILE A 108 -18.19 -7.81 1.21
N SER A 109 -19.19 -8.67 1.01
CA SER A 109 -20.56 -8.37 1.41
C SER A 109 -20.72 -8.18 2.91
N ARG A 110 -19.95 -8.95 3.71
CA ARG A 110 -20.07 -8.93 5.17
C ARG A 110 -19.24 -7.83 5.82
N PHE A 111 -18.00 -7.60 5.37
CA PHE A 111 -17.03 -6.75 6.08
C PHE A 111 -16.64 -5.47 5.34
N CYS A 112 -17.13 -5.27 4.11
CA CYS A 112 -16.71 -4.12 3.31
C CYS A 112 -17.86 -3.21 2.87
N SER A 113 -19.09 -3.42 3.37
CA SER A 113 -20.23 -2.56 3.08
C SER A 113 -20.15 -1.27 3.91
N SER A 114 -20.93 -0.26 3.52
CA SER A 114 -21.04 1.01 4.28
C SER A 114 -21.81 0.86 5.61
N SER A 115 -22.52 -0.26 5.80
CA SER A 115 -23.33 -0.58 6.97
C SER A 115 -22.64 -1.51 7.97
N VAL A 116 -21.33 -1.76 7.82
CA VAL A 116 -20.57 -2.64 8.73
C VAL A 116 -20.53 -2.07 10.13
N THR A 117 -20.92 -2.87 11.10
CA THR A 117 -20.93 -2.51 12.53
C THR A 117 -19.57 -2.75 13.18
N ASN A 118 -19.33 -2.12 14.33
CA ASN A 118 -18.14 -2.36 15.14
C ASN A 118 -18.06 -3.82 15.63
N GLU A 119 -19.20 -4.47 15.88
CA GLU A 119 -19.27 -5.88 16.26
C GLU A 119 -18.78 -6.79 15.14
N GLU A 120 -19.16 -6.52 13.89
CA GLU A 120 -18.68 -7.27 12.73
C GLU A 120 -17.19 -7.07 12.49
N LEU A 121 -16.66 -5.85 12.72
CA LEU A 121 -15.22 -5.60 12.68
C LEU A 121 -14.50 -6.33 13.81
N GLY A 122 -15.07 -6.39 15.00
CA GLY A 122 -14.56 -7.18 16.12
C GLY A 122 -14.51 -8.68 15.79
N LEU A 123 -15.56 -9.20 15.16
CA LEU A 123 -15.59 -10.58 14.69
C LEU A 123 -14.52 -10.84 13.63
N LEU A 124 -14.37 -9.95 12.64
CA LEU A 124 -13.31 -10.06 11.63
C LEU A 124 -11.93 -10.10 12.28
N ASN A 125 -11.67 -9.20 13.23
CA ASN A 125 -10.41 -9.18 13.97
C ASN A 125 -10.16 -10.53 14.68
N SER A 126 -11.15 -11.06 15.37
CA SER A 126 -11.06 -12.36 16.06
C SER A 126 -10.79 -13.51 15.09
N LEU A 127 -11.45 -13.51 13.93
CA LEU A 127 -11.23 -14.52 12.89
C LEU A 127 -9.80 -14.43 12.32
N LEU A 128 -9.30 -13.23 12.04
CA LEU A 128 -7.94 -13.02 11.56
C LEU A 128 -6.92 -13.58 12.54
N TRP A 129 -7.04 -13.26 13.84
CA TRP A 129 -6.14 -13.75 14.88
C TRP A 129 -6.14 -15.29 15.01
N ARG A 130 -7.28 -15.91 14.83
CA ARG A 130 -7.41 -17.38 14.91
C ARG A 130 -6.89 -18.11 13.69
N THR A 131 -6.84 -17.45 12.52
CA THR A 131 -6.54 -18.13 11.26
C THR A 131 -5.16 -17.83 10.69
N CYS A 132 -4.80 -16.56 10.55
CA CYS A 132 -3.63 -16.20 9.74
C CYS A 132 -2.95 -14.89 10.14
N TYR A 133 -3.37 -14.23 11.21
CA TYR A 133 -2.83 -12.95 11.58
C TYR A 133 -2.06 -13.02 12.90
N PHE A 134 -0.91 -12.37 12.91
CA PHE A 134 -0.09 -12.22 14.09
C PHE A 134 0.46 -10.78 14.15
N ARG A 135 0.32 -10.11 15.28
CA ARG A 135 0.81 -8.76 15.50
C ARG A 135 1.55 -8.66 16.84
N ARG A 136 2.68 -7.97 16.81
CA ARG A 136 3.37 -7.51 18.01
C ARG A 136 3.45 -6.00 18.01
N GLU A 137 3.03 -5.37 19.09
CA GLU A 137 3.13 -3.91 19.24
C GLU A 137 4.52 -3.55 19.72
N LYS A 138 5.07 -2.47 19.17
CA LYS A 138 6.42 -1.99 19.51
C LYS A 138 6.58 -1.71 21.01
N THR A 139 5.57 -1.15 21.64
CA THR A 139 5.54 -0.84 23.08
C THR A 139 5.68 -2.08 23.97
N LEU A 140 5.22 -3.23 23.50
CA LEU A 140 5.31 -4.50 24.24
C LEU A 140 6.67 -5.18 24.06
N VAL A 141 7.30 -5.02 22.90
CA VAL A 141 8.50 -5.78 22.51
C VAL A 141 9.77 -4.95 22.67
N LEU A 142 9.71 -3.68 22.36
CA LEU A 142 10.87 -2.76 22.34
C LEU A 142 10.76 -1.74 23.47
N LYS A 143 10.90 -2.20 24.70
CA LYS A 143 10.81 -1.36 25.90
C LYS A 143 11.89 -0.29 26.00
N GLU A 144 13.01 -0.50 25.30
CA GLU A 144 14.17 0.43 25.27
C GLU A 144 14.01 1.55 24.24
N LEU A 145 12.98 1.49 23.38
CA LEU A 145 12.75 2.57 22.43
C LEU A 145 12.25 3.82 23.16
N PRO A 146 12.92 4.97 22.97
CA PRO A 146 12.45 6.23 23.51
C PRO A 146 11.08 6.60 22.92
N GLU A 147 10.32 7.39 23.65
CA GLU A 147 9.05 7.90 23.17
C GLU A 147 9.22 8.71 21.90
N LYS A 148 8.25 8.57 21.00
CA LYS A 148 8.24 9.31 19.73
C LYS A 148 7.89 10.77 19.98
N ILE A 149 8.86 11.65 19.86
CA ILE A 149 8.67 13.10 19.91
C ILE A 149 8.31 13.61 18.51
N ARG A 150 7.22 14.37 18.41
CA ARG A 150 6.83 15.08 17.18
C ARG A 150 6.99 16.58 17.42
N GLN A 151 7.82 17.20 16.59
CA GLN A 151 7.99 18.65 16.60
C GLN A 151 7.49 19.22 15.27
N TYR A 152 6.78 20.34 15.34
CA TYR A 152 6.25 21.04 14.18
C TYR A 152 7.04 22.34 14.01
N TYR A 153 7.65 22.50 12.85
CA TYR A 153 8.39 23.70 12.49
C TYR A 153 7.61 24.47 11.44
N SER A 154 7.29 25.72 11.72
CA SER A 154 6.78 26.63 10.71
C SER A 154 7.94 27.13 9.86
N CYS A 155 7.82 27.07 8.55
CA CYS A 155 8.82 27.59 7.64
C CYS A 155 8.15 28.34 6.49
N GLU A 156 8.81 29.37 6.00
CA GLU A 156 8.38 30.07 4.79
C GLU A 156 8.81 29.32 3.53
N LEU A 157 7.96 29.36 2.52
CA LEU A 157 8.26 28.74 1.23
C LEU A 157 9.21 29.64 0.44
N THR A 158 10.32 29.10 -0.02
CA THR A 158 11.25 29.85 -0.91
C THR A 158 10.63 30.15 -2.28
N ASN A 159 9.65 29.36 -2.69
CA ASN A 159 8.90 29.47 -3.96
C ASN A 159 7.43 29.90 -3.72
N ARG A 160 7.18 30.78 -2.77
CA ARG A 160 5.83 31.21 -2.34
C ARG A 160 4.96 31.67 -3.51
N LYS A 161 5.51 32.44 -4.45
CA LYS A 161 4.75 32.92 -5.62
C LYS A 161 4.23 31.80 -6.50
N GLU A 162 5.03 30.78 -6.73
CA GLU A 162 4.65 29.61 -7.50
C GLU A 162 3.55 28.81 -6.79
N TYR A 163 3.68 28.63 -5.48
CA TYR A 163 2.67 27.97 -4.65
C TYR A 163 1.33 28.71 -4.70
N ASP A 164 1.32 30.02 -4.48
CA ASP A 164 0.11 30.85 -4.51
C ASP A 164 -0.58 30.83 -5.87
N SER A 165 0.18 30.82 -6.97
CA SER A 165 -0.35 30.67 -8.33
C SER A 165 -1.04 29.33 -8.53
N ALA A 166 -0.42 28.23 -8.09
CA ALA A 166 -0.98 26.87 -8.20
C ALA A 166 -2.21 26.68 -7.28
N GLU A 167 -2.21 27.31 -6.10
CA GLU A 167 -3.35 27.29 -5.17
C GLU A 167 -4.56 28.03 -5.77
N GLN A 168 -4.35 29.20 -6.35
CA GLN A 168 -5.39 29.97 -7.04
C GLN A 168 -5.95 29.21 -8.25
N ASP A 169 -5.11 28.50 -8.99
CA ASP A 169 -5.55 27.67 -10.12
C ASP A 169 -6.44 26.52 -9.63
N LEU A 170 -6.07 25.83 -8.55
CA LEU A 170 -6.91 24.80 -7.94
C LEU A 170 -8.24 25.37 -7.43
N ALA A 171 -8.21 26.50 -6.73
CA ALA A 171 -9.41 27.15 -6.21
C ALA A 171 -10.38 27.57 -7.34
N ARG A 172 -9.84 28.14 -8.42
CA ARG A 172 -10.58 28.51 -9.62
C ARG A 172 -11.20 27.31 -10.32
N TYR A 173 -10.45 26.23 -10.43
CA TYR A 173 -10.92 24.95 -10.97
C TYR A 173 -12.08 24.38 -10.17
N LEU A 174 -11.95 24.28 -8.84
CA LEU A 174 -12.99 23.76 -7.97
C LEU A 174 -14.27 24.61 -8.00
N LYS A 175 -14.12 25.94 -8.05
CA LYS A 175 -15.25 26.87 -8.14
C LYS A 175 -16.03 26.70 -9.46
N LYS A 176 -15.33 26.50 -10.58
CA LYS A 176 -15.93 26.31 -11.91
C LYS A 176 -16.86 25.11 -11.99
N TYR A 177 -16.56 24.04 -11.21
CA TYR A 177 -17.27 22.78 -11.27
C TYR A 177 -18.10 22.46 -10.02
N LYS A 178 -18.37 23.47 -9.18
CA LYS A 178 -19.08 23.29 -7.91
C LYS A 178 -20.46 22.64 -8.06
N ASP A 179 -21.17 22.94 -9.15
CA ASP A 179 -22.54 22.52 -9.38
C ASP A 179 -22.68 21.38 -10.42
N ALA A 180 -21.62 20.63 -10.67
CA ALA A 180 -21.66 19.50 -11.58
C ALA A 180 -22.62 18.41 -11.09
N SER A 181 -23.63 18.05 -11.88
CA SER A 181 -24.66 17.07 -11.54
C SER A 181 -24.37 15.64 -12.04
N ASP A 182 -23.62 15.50 -13.13
CA ASP A 182 -23.30 14.21 -13.75
C ASP A 182 -22.21 13.46 -12.97
N ASP A 183 -22.45 12.19 -12.61
CA ASP A 183 -21.52 11.35 -11.84
C ASP A 183 -20.22 11.03 -12.59
N LYS A 184 -20.25 10.92 -13.91
CA LYS A 184 -19.04 10.75 -14.72
C LYS A 184 -18.19 12.02 -14.70
N LEU A 185 -18.85 13.17 -14.81
CA LEU A 185 -18.20 14.48 -14.74
C LEU A 185 -17.61 14.70 -13.33
N LYS A 186 -18.32 14.37 -12.25
CA LYS A 186 -17.79 14.42 -10.88
C LYS A 186 -16.53 13.57 -10.71
N THR A 187 -16.49 12.38 -11.28
CA THR A 187 -15.31 11.50 -11.22
C THR A 187 -14.11 12.09 -11.95
N LEU A 188 -14.32 12.68 -13.13
CA LEU A 188 -13.26 13.36 -13.88
C LEU A 188 -12.72 14.59 -13.14
N ILE A 189 -13.63 15.40 -12.58
CA ILE A 189 -13.28 16.57 -11.77
C ILE A 189 -12.44 16.16 -10.55
N ALA A 190 -12.85 15.10 -9.83
CA ALA A 190 -12.13 14.61 -8.67
C ALA A 190 -10.71 14.13 -9.04
N ASN A 191 -10.55 13.44 -10.17
CA ASN A 191 -9.25 12.99 -10.65
C ASN A 191 -8.32 14.16 -10.98
N GLU A 192 -8.82 15.18 -11.67
CA GLU A 192 -8.03 16.37 -11.98
C GLU A 192 -7.68 17.18 -10.72
N ALA A 193 -8.61 17.33 -9.78
CA ALA A 193 -8.34 17.96 -8.50
C ALA A 193 -7.23 17.24 -7.72
N ILE A 194 -7.21 15.91 -7.74
CA ILE A 194 -6.15 15.10 -7.10
C ILE A 194 -4.79 15.41 -7.74
N VAL A 195 -4.72 15.51 -9.07
CA VAL A 195 -3.48 15.87 -9.77
C VAL A 195 -3.01 17.27 -9.36
N LYS A 196 -3.91 18.27 -9.33
CA LYS A 196 -3.58 19.64 -8.91
C LYS A 196 -3.10 19.72 -7.46
N ILE A 197 -3.72 18.95 -6.57
CA ILE A 197 -3.26 18.80 -5.16
C ILE A 197 -1.88 18.15 -5.12
N GLY A 198 -1.60 17.18 -5.98
CA GLY A 198 -0.28 16.56 -6.13
C GLY A 198 0.79 17.59 -6.49
N VAL A 199 0.52 18.45 -7.45
CA VAL A 199 1.41 19.55 -7.86
C VAL A 199 1.65 20.53 -6.70
N LEU A 200 0.60 20.96 -5.99
CA LEU A 200 0.75 21.81 -4.80
C LEU A 200 1.64 21.20 -3.72
N ARG A 201 1.47 19.90 -3.46
CA ARG A 201 2.32 19.18 -2.50
C ARG A 201 3.78 19.16 -2.93
N GLN A 202 4.04 18.97 -4.22
CA GLN A 202 5.40 18.98 -4.76
C GLN A 202 6.05 20.36 -4.62
N ILE A 203 5.37 21.42 -5.07
CA ILE A 203 5.84 22.80 -4.95
C ILE A 203 6.12 23.15 -3.48
N SER A 204 5.20 22.81 -2.57
CA SER A 204 5.38 23.03 -1.14
C SER A 204 6.57 22.25 -0.58
N ALA A 205 6.78 21.00 -1.01
CA ALA A 205 7.93 20.21 -0.55
C ALA A 205 9.26 20.81 -1.02
N GLU A 206 9.35 21.20 -2.29
CA GLU A 206 10.53 21.85 -2.87
C GLU A 206 10.85 23.17 -2.15
N GLY A 207 9.83 23.99 -1.88
CA GLY A 207 10.00 25.27 -1.17
C GLY A 207 10.49 25.15 0.27
N LYS A 208 10.36 23.96 0.89
CA LYS A 208 10.80 23.68 2.27
C LYS A 208 12.19 23.05 2.39
N ILE A 209 12.80 22.62 1.28
CA ILE A 209 14.06 21.85 1.29
C ILE A 209 15.19 22.61 1.99
N SER A 210 15.31 23.91 1.72
CA SER A 210 16.38 24.72 2.31
C SER A 210 16.29 24.78 3.84
N GLU A 211 15.09 24.98 4.37
CA GLU A 211 14.84 25.03 5.81
C GLU A 211 14.99 23.65 6.47
N ALA A 212 14.49 22.61 5.83
CA ALA A 212 14.68 21.24 6.30
C ALA A 212 16.19 20.88 6.43
N LYS A 213 17.02 21.31 5.46
CA LYS A 213 18.47 21.12 5.51
C LYS A 213 19.10 21.82 6.69
N LYS A 214 18.67 23.05 7.01
CA LYS A 214 19.19 23.81 8.19
C LYS A 214 18.83 23.07 9.48
N ILE A 215 17.56 22.72 9.66
CA ILE A 215 17.10 22.00 10.86
C ILE A 215 17.89 20.70 11.06
N ILE A 216 18.14 19.93 10.00
CA ILE A 216 18.93 18.70 10.06
C ILE A 216 20.38 19.00 10.45
N ALA A 217 21.00 20.04 9.87
CA ALA A 217 22.37 20.44 10.19
C ALA A 217 22.51 20.87 11.66
N ASP A 218 21.55 21.64 12.18
CA ASP A 218 21.52 22.07 13.58
C ASP A 218 21.39 20.86 14.52
N TYR A 219 20.54 19.90 14.18
CA TYR A 219 20.36 18.67 14.96
C TYR A 219 21.64 17.83 15.01
N ILE A 220 22.32 17.67 13.87
CA ILE A 220 23.61 16.94 13.79
C ILE A 220 24.69 17.67 14.61
N SER A 221 24.72 18.99 14.56
CA SER A 221 25.68 19.81 15.33
C SER A 221 25.45 19.71 16.83
N ALA A 222 24.19 19.66 17.26
CA ALA A 222 23.82 19.51 18.67
C ALA A 222 24.19 18.14 19.26
N GLN A 223 24.16 17.07 18.44
CA GLN A 223 24.53 15.72 18.90
C GLN A 223 26.05 15.46 18.95
N LYS A 224 26.86 16.34 18.37
CA LYS A 224 28.35 16.24 18.43
C LYS A 224 28.97 16.88 19.65
N LYS A 225 28.18 17.51 20.48
CA LYS A 225 28.58 18.04 21.79
C LYS A 225 28.18 17.09 22.91
#